data_4557e62eed13c3e684071bea8b63dc4b
#
_entry.id   4557e62eed13c3e684071bea8b63dc4b
#
_cell.length_a   1.000
_cell.length_b   1.000
_cell.length_c   1.000
_cell.angle_alpha   90.00
_cell.angle_beta   90.00
_cell.angle_gamma   90.00
#
_symmetry.space_group_name_H-M   'P 1'
#
loop_
_entity.id
_entity.type
_entity.pdbx_description
1 polymer ?
#
loop_
_entity_poly.entity_id
_entity_poly.type
_entity_poly.pdbx_seq_one_letter_code
_entity_poly.pdbx_strand_id
1 'polypeptide(L)'
;MKQFQCVVENPNGIHARIAALIAQLCVSLKSSVTITCNSKSANANDVLQILSLNAKKGDVLKVTIEGEDEEEYYEKLKKLVCTDCFEKSESGILKVAFYGTKDYDRLFFSKLADEKGPGTYNVDITYLESRLTTETAALSKGHDAVCIFVNDEAPREVIEILHNAGIRLILLRCAGFNNVDLKACEEYGIKVARVPAYSPYAVAEHAMAIIMH
;
A
#
# COMPACT_ATOMS: atom_id res chain seq x y z
N MET A 1 -22.00 -22.65 1.30
CA MET A 1 -21.29 -22.12 2.48
C MET A 1 -19.84 -22.55 2.44
N LYS A 2 -18.91 -21.57 2.32
CA LYS A 2 -17.47 -21.81 2.40
C LYS A 2 -16.88 -21.18 3.66
N GLN A 3 -15.84 -21.83 4.21
CA GLN A 3 -15.20 -21.36 5.44
C GLN A 3 -13.69 -21.52 5.32
N PHE A 4 -12.95 -20.57 5.92
CA PHE A 4 -11.52 -20.73 6.19
C PHE A 4 -11.16 -20.14 7.55
N GLN A 5 -10.01 -20.54 8.04
CA GLN A 5 -9.43 -19.99 9.27
C GLN A 5 -8.03 -19.47 8.98
N CYS A 6 -7.67 -18.38 9.63
CA CYS A 6 -6.32 -17.85 9.59
C CYS A 6 -5.92 -17.26 10.93
N VAL A 7 -4.63 -17.22 11.18
CA VAL A 7 -4.07 -16.57 12.37
C VAL A 7 -3.76 -15.12 12.01
N VAL A 8 -4.10 -14.20 12.89
CA VAL A 8 -3.73 -12.77 12.73
C VAL A 8 -2.23 -12.64 12.97
N GLU A 9 -1.47 -12.43 11.91
CA GLU A 9 -0.01 -12.27 11.99
C GLU A 9 0.41 -10.80 12.25
N ASN A 10 -0.48 -9.86 11.91
CA ASN A 10 -0.21 -8.43 12.09
C ASN A 10 -0.02 -8.08 13.58
N PRO A 11 1.13 -7.47 13.98
CA PRO A 11 1.38 -7.03 15.35
C PRO A 11 0.31 -6.09 15.91
N ASN A 12 -0.31 -5.27 15.04
CA ASN A 12 -1.36 -4.33 15.42
C ASN A 12 -2.77 -4.95 15.35
N GLY A 13 -2.87 -6.28 15.07
CA GLY A 13 -4.14 -6.94 14.88
C GLY A 13 -4.90 -6.44 13.64
N ILE A 14 -6.22 -6.62 13.64
CA ILE A 14 -7.09 -6.01 12.60
C ILE A 14 -7.34 -4.55 12.97
N HIS A 15 -6.70 -3.65 12.25
CA HIS A 15 -6.86 -2.21 12.40
C HIS A 15 -7.73 -1.61 11.28
N ALA A 16 -8.06 -0.30 11.40
CA ALA A 16 -9.04 0.38 10.54
C ALA A 16 -8.80 0.19 9.03
N ARG A 17 -7.54 0.16 8.56
CA ARG A 17 -7.23 -0.03 7.14
C ARG A 17 -7.61 -1.41 6.64
N ILE A 18 -7.26 -2.47 7.40
CA ILE A 18 -7.59 -3.85 7.03
C ILE A 18 -9.10 -4.06 7.08
N ALA A 19 -9.74 -3.56 8.13
CA ALA A 19 -11.20 -3.61 8.26
C ALA A 19 -11.90 -2.91 7.07
N ALA A 20 -11.40 -1.75 6.64
CA ALA A 20 -11.94 -1.03 5.50
C ALA A 20 -11.76 -1.79 4.17
N LEU A 21 -10.60 -2.42 3.93
CA LEU A 21 -10.35 -3.21 2.73
C LEU A 21 -11.26 -4.45 2.68
N ILE A 22 -11.45 -5.14 3.81
CA ILE A 22 -12.38 -6.26 3.91
C ILE A 22 -13.80 -5.80 3.61
N ALA A 23 -14.26 -4.73 4.25
CA ALA A 23 -15.60 -4.22 4.06
C ALA A 23 -15.83 -3.75 2.61
N GLN A 24 -14.87 -3.07 2.01
CA GLN A 24 -14.94 -2.62 0.61
C GLN A 24 -15.08 -3.80 -0.36
N LEU A 25 -14.33 -4.88 -0.13
CA LEU A 25 -14.46 -6.09 -0.94
C LEU A 25 -15.83 -6.73 -0.74
N CYS A 26 -16.31 -6.79 0.51
CA CYS A 26 -17.58 -7.44 0.86
C CYS A 26 -18.83 -6.66 0.42
N VAL A 27 -18.78 -5.33 0.31
CA VAL A 27 -19.91 -4.51 -0.19
C VAL A 27 -20.32 -4.87 -1.62
N SER A 28 -19.39 -5.32 -2.45
CA SER A 28 -19.66 -5.73 -3.84
C SER A 28 -20.22 -7.16 -3.97
N LEU A 29 -20.28 -7.92 -2.87
CA LEU A 29 -20.71 -9.32 -2.86
C LEU A 29 -22.23 -9.44 -2.77
N LYS A 30 -22.79 -10.45 -3.44
CA LYS A 30 -24.14 -10.94 -3.21
C LYS A 30 -24.22 -11.91 -2.02
N SER A 31 -23.08 -12.47 -1.62
CA SER A 31 -22.94 -13.37 -0.48
C SER A 31 -22.78 -12.60 0.83
N SER A 32 -23.30 -13.16 1.90
CA SER A 32 -23.02 -12.69 3.25
C SER A 32 -21.67 -13.19 3.73
N VAL A 33 -20.88 -12.32 4.35
CA VAL A 33 -19.58 -12.69 4.93
C VAL A 33 -19.57 -12.36 6.41
N THR A 34 -19.29 -13.38 7.23
CA THR A 34 -19.17 -13.26 8.70
C THR A 34 -17.74 -13.57 9.13
N ILE A 35 -17.16 -12.72 9.96
CA ILE A 35 -15.86 -12.93 10.59
C ILE A 35 -16.09 -13.19 12.08
N THR A 36 -15.52 -14.28 12.59
CA THR A 36 -15.62 -14.65 14.01
C THR A 36 -14.22 -14.70 14.61
N CYS A 37 -14.05 -14.06 15.78
CA CYS A 37 -12.83 -14.06 16.57
C CYS A 37 -13.17 -14.11 18.06
N ASN A 38 -12.55 -15.01 18.83
CA ASN A 38 -12.71 -15.08 20.29
C ASN A 38 -14.20 -15.06 20.74
N SER A 39 -15.07 -15.84 20.09
CA SER A 39 -16.52 -15.94 20.35
C SER A 39 -17.34 -14.68 20.00
N LYS A 40 -16.74 -13.67 19.37
CA LYS A 40 -17.43 -12.52 18.79
C LYS A 40 -17.57 -12.69 17.29
N SER A 41 -18.67 -12.25 16.74
CA SER A 41 -18.93 -12.26 15.29
C SER A 41 -19.21 -10.85 14.78
N ALA A 42 -18.74 -10.59 13.57
CA ALA A 42 -18.91 -9.32 12.87
C ALA A 42 -19.38 -9.57 11.43
N ASN A 43 -20.24 -8.71 10.92
CA ASN A 43 -20.54 -8.65 9.51
C ASN A 43 -19.34 -8.00 8.78
N ALA A 44 -18.82 -8.69 7.78
CA ALA A 44 -17.65 -8.19 7.05
C ALA A 44 -17.92 -6.95 6.17
N ASN A 45 -19.18 -6.56 5.96
CA ASN A 45 -19.54 -5.32 5.27
C ASN A 45 -19.46 -4.08 6.17
N ASP A 46 -19.28 -4.27 7.48
CA ASP A 46 -19.29 -3.20 8.47
C ASP A 46 -17.94 -3.06 9.15
N VAL A 47 -17.24 -1.97 8.83
CA VAL A 47 -15.91 -1.65 9.36
C VAL A 47 -15.89 -1.59 10.89
N LEU A 48 -16.94 -1.00 11.49
CA LEU A 48 -17.00 -0.85 12.94
C LEU A 48 -17.22 -2.18 13.64
N GLN A 49 -18.04 -3.06 13.08
CA GLN A 49 -18.21 -4.41 13.60
C GLN A 49 -16.91 -5.23 13.50
N ILE A 50 -16.19 -5.15 12.37
CA ILE A 50 -14.90 -5.82 12.23
C ILE A 50 -13.91 -5.32 13.30
N LEU A 51 -13.84 -4.00 13.52
CA LEU A 51 -12.98 -3.42 14.55
C LEU A 51 -13.39 -3.84 15.97
N SER A 52 -14.69 -4.03 16.22
CA SER A 52 -15.21 -4.46 17.53
C SER A 52 -14.78 -5.87 17.92
N LEU A 53 -14.33 -6.70 16.96
CA LEU A 53 -13.72 -8.00 17.24
C LEU A 53 -12.46 -7.87 18.09
N ASN A 54 -11.76 -6.72 17.97
CA ASN A 54 -10.50 -6.43 18.67
C ASN A 54 -9.47 -7.56 18.53
N ALA A 55 -9.40 -8.11 17.31
CA ALA A 55 -8.52 -9.23 17.00
C ALA A 55 -7.06 -8.79 17.04
N LYS A 56 -6.28 -9.49 17.86
CA LYS A 56 -4.85 -9.21 18.11
C LYS A 56 -3.96 -10.21 17.40
N LYS A 57 -2.66 -9.92 17.33
CA LYS A 57 -1.69 -10.89 16.82
C LYS A 57 -1.78 -12.20 17.59
N GLY A 58 -1.85 -13.30 16.84
CA GLY A 58 -1.99 -14.65 17.37
C GLY A 58 -3.44 -15.15 17.51
N ASP A 59 -4.43 -14.25 17.41
CA ASP A 59 -5.84 -14.68 17.41
C ASP A 59 -6.19 -15.43 16.12
N VAL A 60 -7.13 -16.36 16.24
CA VAL A 60 -7.66 -17.12 15.10
C VAL A 60 -8.94 -16.47 14.60
N LEU A 61 -8.94 -16.11 13.34
CA LEU A 61 -10.13 -15.65 12.63
C LEU A 61 -10.76 -16.81 11.89
N LYS A 62 -12.08 -16.95 12.03
CA LYS A 62 -12.89 -17.82 11.20
C LYS A 62 -13.74 -16.96 10.29
N VAL A 63 -13.59 -17.12 8.99
CA VAL A 63 -14.38 -16.42 7.98
C VAL A 63 -15.35 -17.39 7.32
N THR A 64 -16.61 -17.03 7.28
CA THR A 64 -17.70 -17.80 6.67
C THR A 64 -18.32 -16.97 5.55
N ILE A 65 -18.47 -17.55 4.37
CA ILE A 65 -19.06 -16.94 3.18
C ILE A 65 -20.28 -17.77 2.78
N GLU A 66 -21.43 -17.14 2.61
CA GLU A 66 -22.70 -17.80 2.26
C GLU A 66 -23.40 -17.02 1.15
N GLY A 67 -23.59 -17.62 -0.02
CA GLY A 67 -24.34 -17.05 -1.13
C GLY A 67 -23.87 -17.56 -2.49
N GLU A 68 -24.34 -16.89 -3.56
CA GLU A 68 -24.17 -17.37 -4.94
C GLU A 68 -22.75 -17.21 -5.48
N ASP A 69 -22.01 -16.21 -5.00
CA ASP A 69 -20.65 -15.86 -5.47
C ASP A 69 -19.54 -16.30 -4.50
N GLU A 70 -19.85 -17.19 -3.56
CA GLU A 70 -18.91 -17.67 -2.53
C GLU A 70 -17.63 -18.32 -3.10
N GLU A 71 -17.73 -18.98 -4.26
CA GLU A 71 -16.60 -19.64 -4.93
C GLU A 71 -15.60 -18.62 -5.48
N GLU A 72 -16.11 -17.60 -6.16
CA GLU A 72 -15.30 -16.56 -6.79
C GLU A 72 -14.52 -15.73 -5.74
N TYR A 73 -15.18 -15.41 -4.64
CA TYR A 73 -14.60 -14.52 -3.64
C TYR A 73 -13.85 -15.22 -2.52
N TYR A 74 -13.94 -16.53 -2.41
CA TYR A 74 -13.24 -17.31 -1.40
C TYR A 74 -11.73 -17.07 -1.43
N GLU A 75 -11.09 -17.20 -2.59
CA GLU A 75 -9.64 -16.98 -2.72
C GLU A 75 -9.24 -15.49 -2.54
N LYS A 76 -10.07 -14.57 -3.03
CA LYS A 76 -9.84 -13.13 -2.86
C LYS A 76 -9.89 -12.72 -1.37
N LEU A 77 -10.91 -13.18 -0.64
CA LEU A 77 -11.04 -12.92 0.79
C LEU A 77 -9.96 -13.61 1.61
N LYS A 78 -9.66 -14.86 1.30
CA LYS A 78 -8.59 -15.60 1.95
C LYS A 78 -7.25 -14.90 1.78
N LYS A 79 -6.91 -14.47 0.57
CA LYS A 79 -5.69 -13.71 0.30
C LYS A 79 -5.67 -12.38 1.06
N LEU A 80 -6.78 -11.64 1.12
CA LEU A 80 -6.86 -10.36 1.80
C LEU A 80 -6.75 -10.50 3.33
N VAL A 81 -7.39 -11.51 3.91
CA VAL A 81 -7.46 -11.71 5.37
C VAL A 81 -6.24 -12.45 5.90
N CYS A 82 -5.76 -13.48 5.17
CA CYS A 82 -4.64 -14.33 5.63
C CYS A 82 -3.28 -13.82 5.18
N THR A 83 -3.22 -13.02 4.09
CA THR A 83 -1.98 -12.44 3.62
C THR A 83 -2.09 -10.95 3.89
N ASP A 84 -1.37 -10.47 4.90
CA ASP A 84 -1.20 -9.01 5.06
C ASP A 84 -0.71 -8.48 3.72
N CYS A 85 -1.38 -7.48 3.15
CA CYS A 85 -1.04 -6.92 1.82
C CYS A 85 0.36 -6.30 1.76
N PHE A 86 1.07 -6.36 2.87
CA PHE A 86 2.48 -6.12 3.01
C PHE A 86 3.06 -7.32 3.77
N GLU A 87 3.70 -8.25 3.07
CA GLU A 87 4.72 -9.07 3.69
C GLU A 87 5.68 -8.08 4.37
N LYS A 88 5.63 -8.05 5.69
CA LYS A 88 6.52 -7.21 6.46
C LYS A 88 7.95 -7.69 6.19
N SER A 89 8.84 -6.75 5.92
CA SER A 89 10.22 -6.95 6.36
C SER A 89 10.17 -7.42 7.81
N GLU A 90 10.91 -8.43 8.18
CA GLU A 90 10.94 -9.03 9.55
C GLU A 90 11.11 -7.99 10.67
N SER A 91 11.53 -6.77 10.35
CA SER A 91 11.76 -5.64 11.25
C SER A 91 10.53 -4.78 11.53
N GLY A 92 9.42 -4.91 10.79
CA GLY A 92 8.26 -4.01 10.89
C GLY A 92 8.54 -2.57 10.42
N ILE A 93 9.68 -2.34 9.76
CA ILE A 93 10.13 -1.07 9.20
C ILE A 93 9.98 -1.13 7.69
N LEU A 94 9.26 -0.17 7.10
CA LEU A 94 9.16 -0.03 5.64
C LEU A 94 10.44 0.64 5.12
N LYS A 95 11.24 -0.06 4.34
CA LYS A 95 12.45 0.49 3.72
C LYS A 95 12.12 1.08 2.36
N VAL A 96 12.43 2.36 2.17
CA VAL A 96 12.13 3.11 0.97
C VAL A 96 13.39 3.64 0.31
N ALA A 97 13.65 3.27 -0.94
CA ALA A 97 14.67 3.92 -1.77
C ALA A 97 14.05 5.17 -2.42
N PHE A 98 14.53 6.33 -2.05
CA PHE A 98 14.00 7.64 -2.46
C PHE A 98 14.91 8.24 -3.54
N TYR A 99 14.47 8.16 -4.80
CA TYR A 99 15.25 8.60 -5.96
C TYR A 99 15.11 10.10 -6.25
N GLY A 100 16.13 10.67 -6.90
CA GLY A 100 16.15 12.08 -7.30
C GLY A 100 16.04 13.06 -6.14
N THR A 101 16.60 12.67 -4.98
CA THR A 101 16.53 13.44 -3.73
C THR A 101 17.16 14.82 -3.87
N LYS A 102 16.50 15.82 -3.28
CA LYS A 102 16.99 17.18 -3.09
C LYS A 102 17.08 17.52 -1.60
N ASP A 103 17.82 18.57 -1.26
CA ASP A 103 18.03 18.97 0.13
C ASP A 103 16.72 19.24 0.89
N TYR A 104 15.73 19.85 0.20
CA TYR A 104 14.43 20.10 0.79
C TYR A 104 13.65 18.79 1.06
N ASP A 105 13.81 17.75 0.25
CA ASP A 105 13.18 16.45 0.51
C ASP A 105 13.71 15.87 1.83
N ARG A 106 15.03 15.86 2.02
CA ARG A 106 15.66 15.41 3.27
C ARG A 106 15.12 16.18 4.47
N LEU A 107 15.02 17.51 4.35
CA LEU A 107 14.55 18.37 5.44
C LEU A 107 13.11 18.06 5.84
N PHE A 108 12.21 17.88 4.90
CA PHE A 108 10.80 17.65 5.17
C PHE A 108 10.52 16.22 5.64
N PHE A 109 11.09 15.21 4.99
CA PHE A 109 10.83 13.82 5.33
C PHE A 109 11.50 13.39 6.64
N SER A 110 12.67 13.98 7.00
CA SER A 110 13.28 13.71 8.31
C SER A 110 12.42 14.23 9.47
N LYS A 111 11.83 15.43 9.33
CA LYS A 111 10.91 15.97 10.35
C LYS A 111 9.69 15.08 10.53
N LEU A 112 9.10 14.57 9.47
CA LEU A 112 7.95 13.67 9.52
C LEU A 112 8.29 12.30 10.15
N ALA A 113 9.52 11.81 9.95
CA ALA A 113 9.98 10.56 10.56
C ALA A 113 10.13 10.68 12.08
N ASP A 114 10.44 11.89 12.59
CA ASP A 114 10.60 12.18 14.02
C ASP A 114 9.24 12.42 14.72
N GLU A 115 8.21 12.81 14.00
CA GLU A 115 6.86 13.02 14.52
C GLU A 115 6.14 11.67 14.77
N LYS A 116 6.41 11.06 15.93
CA LYS A 116 5.76 9.82 16.37
C LYS A 116 4.36 10.13 16.92
N GLY A 117 3.35 9.99 16.05
CA GLY A 117 1.94 9.99 16.43
C GLY A 117 1.32 8.58 16.45
N PRO A 118 0.14 8.37 17.06
CA PRO A 118 -0.58 7.11 16.95
C PRO A 118 -0.90 6.82 15.48
N GLY A 119 -0.39 5.68 14.97
CA GLY A 119 -0.55 5.27 13.57
C GLY A 119 0.64 5.61 12.67
N THR A 120 1.72 6.18 13.16
CA THR A 120 2.97 6.39 12.41
C THR A 120 3.64 5.05 12.11
N TYR A 121 3.93 4.85 10.83
CA TYR A 121 4.72 3.70 10.38
C TYR A 121 6.20 4.00 10.60
N ASN A 122 6.95 2.99 11.04
CA ASN A 122 8.40 3.08 11.01
C ASN A 122 8.83 2.99 9.54
N VAL A 123 9.34 4.08 9.01
CA VAL A 123 9.85 4.17 7.63
C VAL A 123 11.34 4.48 7.71
N ASP A 124 12.14 3.66 7.05
CA ASP A 124 13.57 3.89 6.84
C ASP A 124 13.78 4.36 5.40
N ILE A 125 14.25 5.59 5.22
CA ILE A 125 14.41 6.21 3.92
C ILE A 125 15.88 6.29 3.54
N THR A 126 16.25 5.56 2.49
CA THR A 126 17.56 5.72 1.85
C THR A 126 17.44 6.76 0.74
N TYR A 127 18.10 7.89 0.92
CA TYR A 127 18.07 9.01 -0.02
C TYR A 127 19.11 8.83 -1.12
N LEU A 128 18.65 8.74 -2.37
CA LEU A 128 19.46 8.58 -3.57
C LEU A 128 19.36 9.85 -4.44
N GLU A 129 20.48 10.50 -4.72
CA GLU A 129 20.52 11.71 -5.56
C GLU A 129 20.32 11.39 -7.04
N SER A 130 20.68 10.13 -7.43
CA SER A 130 20.46 9.63 -8.78
C SER A 130 18.97 9.49 -9.10
N ARG A 131 18.60 9.69 -10.36
CA ARG A 131 17.28 9.36 -10.88
C ARG A 131 17.12 7.85 -11.04
N LEU A 132 15.86 7.39 -11.05
CA LEU A 132 15.56 6.01 -11.38
C LEU A 132 15.73 5.81 -12.89
N THR A 133 16.62 4.90 -13.25
CA THR A 133 16.90 4.44 -14.61
C THR A 133 17.16 2.94 -14.58
N THR A 134 17.34 2.30 -15.74
CA THR A 134 17.76 0.89 -15.81
C THR A 134 19.10 0.63 -15.11
N GLU A 135 20.02 1.60 -15.12
CA GLU A 135 21.33 1.49 -14.48
C GLU A 135 21.28 1.61 -12.96
N THR A 136 20.37 2.47 -12.46
CA THR A 136 20.27 2.80 -11.04
C THR A 136 19.20 2.00 -10.29
N ALA A 137 18.30 1.32 -10.99
CA ALA A 137 17.21 0.54 -10.38
C ALA A 137 17.74 -0.55 -9.43
N ALA A 138 18.92 -1.10 -9.68
CA ALA A 138 19.55 -2.10 -8.81
C ALA A 138 19.92 -1.55 -7.41
N LEU A 139 20.03 -0.22 -7.23
CA LEU A 139 20.26 0.42 -5.93
C LEU A 139 19.07 0.24 -4.97
N SER A 140 17.89 -0.11 -5.49
CA SER A 140 16.71 -0.40 -4.67
C SER A 140 16.76 -1.76 -3.97
N LYS A 141 17.78 -2.59 -4.23
CA LYS A 141 17.91 -3.91 -3.60
C LYS A 141 17.94 -3.80 -2.07
N GLY A 142 17.11 -4.61 -1.41
CA GLY A 142 17.00 -4.60 0.05
C GLY A 142 16.00 -3.57 0.59
N HIS A 143 15.27 -2.89 -0.28
CA HIS A 143 14.14 -2.02 0.06
C HIS A 143 12.81 -2.69 -0.30
N ASP A 144 11.73 -2.22 0.33
CA ASP A 144 10.37 -2.71 0.10
C ASP A 144 9.64 -1.85 -0.94
N ALA A 145 10.00 -0.57 -1.02
CA ALA A 145 9.38 0.40 -1.90
C ALA A 145 10.42 1.34 -2.54
N VAL A 146 10.02 1.94 -3.66
CA VAL A 146 10.75 3.06 -4.27
C VAL A 146 9.86 4.31 -4.27
N CYS A 147 10.44 5.47 -3.99
CA CYS A 147 9.78 6.77 -4.10
C CYS A 147 10.43 7.55 -5.24
N ILE A 148 9.61 7.95 -6.23
CA ILE A 148 10.07 8.60 -7.47
C ILE A 148 9.28 9.87 -7.77
N PHE A 149 9.79 10.68 -8.69
CA PHE A 149 9.19 11.94 -9.11
C PHE A 149 8.97 12.00 -10.63
N VAL A 150 8.49 13.13 -11.13
CA VAL A 150 8.12 13.33 -12.54
C VAL A 150 9.27 13.15 -13.54
N ASN A 151 10.51 13.30 -13.07
CA ASN A 151 11.71 13.18 -13.91
C ASN A 151 12.31 11.75 -13.89
N ASP A 152 11.74 10.86 -13.11
CA ASP A 152 12.12 9.45 -13.08
C ASP A 152 11.26 8.68 -14.08
N GLU A 153 11.82 7.65 -14.70
CA GLU A 153 11.11 6.82 -15.65
C GLU A 153 11.14 5.35 -15.19
N ALA A 154 9.98 4.72 -15.17
CA ALA A 154 9.81 3.33 -14.82
C ALA A 154 9.11 2.55 -15.96
N PRO A 155 9.78 2.39 -17.11
CA PRO A 155 9.33 1.52 -18.18
C PRO A 155 9.42 0.05 -17.75
N ARG A 156 8.93 -0.87 -18.60
CA ARG A 156 8.90 -2.31 -18.33
C ARG A 156 10.23 -2.86 -17.82
N GLU A 157 11.34 -2.48 -18.44
CA GLU A 157 12.67 -2.96 -18.08
C GLU A 157 13.06 -2.57 -16.64
N VAL A 158 12.73 -1.35 -16.24
CA VAL A 158 12.95 -0.87 -14.87
C VAL A 158 12.04 -1.61 -13.89
N ILE A 159 10.75 -1.81 -14.24
CA ILE A 159 9.79 -2.55 -13.42
C ILE A 159 10.29 -3.99 -13.17
N GLU A 160 10.82 -4.65 -14.18
CA GLU A 160 11.39 -5.99 -14.05
C GLU A 160 12.58 -6.02 -13.08
N ILE A 161 13.50 -5.05 -13.20
CA ILE A 161 14.64 -4.94 -12.28
C ILE A 161 14.15 -4.69 -10.84
N LEU A 162 13.19 -3.80 -10.65
CA LEU A 162 12.60 -3.52 -9.35
C LEU A 162 11.92 -4.75 -8.75
N HIS A 163 11.16 -5.50 -9.56
CA HIS A 163 10.54 -6.76 -9.13
C HIS A 163 11.59 -7.77 -8.65
N ASN A 164 12.65 -7.96 -9.43
CA ASN A 164 13.75 -8.86 -9.10
C ASN A 164 14.54 -8.41 -7.86
N ALA A 165 14.57 -7.10 -7.60
CA ALA A 165 15.14 -6.52 -6.37
C ALA A 165 14.26 -6.70 -5.13
N GLY A 166 13.01 -7.19 -5.29
CA GLY A 166 12.06 -7.41 -4.21
C GLY A 166 11.08 -6.26 -3.95
N ILE A 167 11.10 -5.21 -4.78
CA ILE A 167 10.20 -4.06 -4.65
C ILE A 167 8.75 -4.49 -4.92
N ARG A 168 7.83 -4.03 -4.06
CA ARG A 168 6.39 -4.30 -4.15
C ARG A 168 5.55 -3.04 -4.26
N LEU A 169 6.16 -1.86 -4.10
CA LEU A 169 5.44 -0.59 -4.10
C LEU A 169 6.26 0.51 -4.77
N ILE A 170 5.63 1.24 -5.68
CA ILE A 170 6.14 2.49 -6.24
C ILE A 170 5.31 3.64 -5.69
N LEU A 171 5.97 4.61 -5.08
CA LEU A 171 5.38 5.83 -4.52
C LEU A 171 5.71 7.00 -5.46
N LEU A 172 4.68 7.60 -6.04
CA LEU A 172 4.81 8.81 -6.85
C LEU A 172 4.52 10.03 -5.97
N ARG A 173 5.52 10.89 -5.75
CA ARG A 173 5.35 12.17 -5.05
C ARG A 173 4.84 13.28 -5.97
N CYS A 174 3.99 12.89 -6.91
CA CYS A 174 3.31 13.76 -7.87
C CYS A 174 1.94 13.20 -8.23
N ALA A 175 1.12 13.99 -8.90
CA ALA A 175 -0.20 13.58 -9.36
C ALA A 175 -0.14 12.82 -10.70
N GLY A 176 0.81 13.14 -11.57
CA GLY A 176 1.05 12.45 -12.83
C GLY A 176 1.61 11.04 -12.62
N PHE A 177 1.33 10.13 -13.53
CA PHE A 177 1.80 8.74 -13.52
C PHE A 177 2.19 8.21 -14.91
N ASN A 178 2.31 9.10 -15.91
CA ASN A 178 2.64 8.72 -17.29
C ASN A 178 4.06 8.18 -17.45
N ASN A 179 4.90 8.40 -16.45
CA ASN A 179 6.28 7.94 -16.37
C ASN A 179 6.43 6.51 -15.80
N VAL A 180 5.31 5.81 -15.55
CA VAL A 180 5.30 4.44 -15.03
C VAL A 180 4.49 3.53 -15.94
N ASP A 181 5.05 2.39 -16.35
CA ASP A 181 4.31 1.34 -17.06
C ASP A 181 3.40 0.57 -16.09
N LEU A 182 2.14 1.04 -15.97
CA LEU A 182 1.16 0.44 -15.07
C LEU A 182 0.81 -1.01 -15.45
N LYS A 183 0.87 -1.36 -16.75
CA LYS A 183 0.60 -2.73 -17.20
C LYS A 183 1.71 -3.67 -16.71
N ALA A 184 2.96 -3.26 -16.86
CA ALA A 184 4.07 -4.02 -16.31
C ALA A 184 3.97 -4.12 -14.79
N CYS A 185 3.60 -3.04 -14.08
CA CYS A 185 3.40 -3.10 -12.62
C CYS A 185 2.34 -4.13 -12.22
N GLU A 186 1.23 -4.21 -12.95
CA GLU A 186 0.17 -5.19 -12.70
C GLU A 186 0.66 -6.62 -12.94
N GLU A 187 1.36 -6.88 -14.05
CA GLU A 187 1.93 -8.19 -14.40
C GLU A 187 2.94 -8.68 -13.34
N TYR A 188 3.79 -7.78 -12.84
CA TYR A 188 4.80 -8.10 -11.83
C TYR A 188 4.30 -7.97 -10.38
N GLY A 189 3.02 -7.61 -10.17
CA GLY A 189 2.42 -7.48 -8.84
C GLY A 189 2.95 -6.32 -8.02
N ILE A 190 3.50 -5.28 -8.67
CA ILE A 190 3.97 -4.05 -8.02
C ILE A 190 2.82 -3.06 -7.93
N LYS A 191 2.51 -2.60 -6.72
CA LYS A 191 1.50 -1.57 -6.49
C LYS A 191 2.05 -0.18 -6.78
N VAL A 192 1.19 0.70 -7.30
CA VAL A 192 1.54 2.10 -7.55
C VAL A 192 0.62 3.00 -6.75
N ALA A 193 1.19 3.88 -5.93
CA ALA A 193 0.46 4.91 -5.20
C ALA A 193 0.97 6.29 -5.60
N ARG A 194 0.05 7.26 -5.67
CA ARG A 194 0.37 8.64 -6.07
C ARG A 194 -0.36 9.66 -5.21
N VAL A 195 0.04 10.91 -5.28
CA VAL A 195 -0.75 12.02 -4.75
C VAL A 195 -1.94 12.26 -5.68
N PRO A 196 -3.19 12.04 -5.24
CA PRO A 196 -4.36 12.06 -6.14
C PRO A 196 -4.60 13.44 -6.76
N ALA A 197 -4.43 14.51 -5.97
CA ALA A 197 -4.50 15.89 -6.43
C ALA A 197 -3.82 16.81 -5.41
N TYR A 198 -3.20 17.89 -5.90
CA TYR A 198 -2.76 19.01 -5.09
C TYR A 198 -3.04 20.29 -5.89
N SER A 199 -3.24 21.35 -5.28
CA SER A 199 -3.51 22.72 -5.77
C SER A 199 -3.41 23.00 -7.29
N PRO A 200 -4.33 22.51 -8.15
CA PRO A 200 -4.29 22.81 -9.58
C PRO A 200 -4.48 24.30 -9.86
N TYR A 201 -5.18 25.00 -8.99
CA TYR A 201 -5.37 26.45 -9.08
C TYR A 201 -4.07 27.22 -8.87
N ALA A 202 -3.26 26.89 -7.87
CA ALA A 202 -1.98 27.54 -7.63
C ALA A 202 -1.00 27.34 -8.80
N VAL A 203 -1.02 26.19 -9.45
CA VAL A 203 -0.22 25.93 -10.65
C VAL A 203 -0.69 26.83 -11.81
N ALA A 204 -2.01 26.94 -12.02
CA ALA A 204 -2.57 27.79 -13.06
C ALA A 204 -2.28 29.29 -12.81
N GLU A 205 -2.46 29.75 -11.58
CA GLU A 205 -2.17 31.14 -11.17
C GLU A 205 -0.69 31.49 -11.37
N HIS A 206 0.20 30.57 -10.99
CA HIS A 206 1.65 30.76 -11.20
C HIS A 206 2.00 30.82 -12.68
N ALA A 207 1.42 29.94 -13.52
CA ALA A 207 1.61 29.97 -14.96
C ALA A 207 1.13 31.31 -15.56
N MET A 208 -0.03 31.79 -15.15
CA MET A 208 -0.56 33.10 -15.57
C MET A 208 0.35 34.25 -15.13
N ALA A 209 0.87 34.21 -13.91
CA ALA A 209 1.81 35.22 -13.42
C ALA A 209 3.09 35.29 -14.25
N ILE A 210 3.63 34.13 -14.67
CA ILE A 210 4.82 34.09 -15.55
C ILE A 210 4.52 34.64 -16.95
N ILE A 211 3.32 34.36 -17.50
CA ILE A 211 2.92 34.85 -18.82
C ILE A 211 2.78 36.39 -18.84
N MET A 212 2.35 36.99 -17.73
CA MET A 212 2.10 38.42 -17.59
C MET A 212 3.35 39.20 -17.19
N HIS A 213 4.47 38.57 -16.89
CA HIS A 213 5.74 39.17 -16.50
C HIS A 213 6.70 39.23 -17.66
#